data_2d4cfa28eea878e7510d7cf470537a4c
#
_entry.id   2d4cfa28eea878e7510d7cf470537a4c
#
_cell.length_a   1.000
_cell.length_b   1.000
_cell.length_c   1.000
_cell.angle_alpha   90.00
_cell.angle_beta   90.00
_cell.angle_gamma   90.00
#
_symmetry.space_group_name_H-M   'P 1'
#
loop_
_entity.id
_entity.type
_entity.pdbx_description
1 polymer ?
#
loop_
_entity_poly.entity_id
_entity_poly.type
_entity_poly.pdbx_seq_one_letter_code
_entity_poly.pdbx_strand_id
1 'polypeptide(L)'
;MDDLTVNYREVLTKKPWWRVTPKGYMQHNVQERRDDAGDITMPEDHLYRIVMTQADFLREYYPSAHAIFDETKYPDVYKQNTETEKWYKQPITRTSFAFQQVIATKHILHLTGNDVQFEIADGALDKSKEEEYQKNLIKFRKCWLLSNMEIRNFEAIRSLMITGDAAVVGYFNNGKFGAKSLSYLNGDTLYPHFDSITGELELFTRKYYDYDDDGIEKTEYVEVWDNVNIYRYKRGVNESGVSAFLKKIFNLNGFELITKKPHGFPFLPVAYIRNEDGPCWHAVQKNIEDYEEAFSHLCENNKAYAFPIMYMKGSGDDISVIGDSNGAAKLVTMDDKDAEAGFLNGTDASNAFATQLDKSYDLIYELSFTVKPPELKSGDLPGVALKLLYSPALEIAMNDAQLLQPFIDMLTKMVKFGIGFEENQTATYSELPINAWISPYIHSNSTEIVTNLATAVQNKFISRQTASERCPDFPKNDEYARIIAEEKEKQQMDLLTQLEVQDNQTENNIEQEEAAARINHGKSGNDFNQPKGSKKRGRPNEFHTDKWGNRVGENNWDKNKRF
;
A
#
# COMPACT_ATOMS: atom_id res chain seq x y z
N MET A 1 -19.47 -44.70 12.18
CA MET A 1 -18.76 -43.41 11.97
C MET A 1 -19.84 -42.42 11.63
N ASP A 2 -20.28 -41.74 12.66
CA ASP A 2 -21.38 -40.80 12.55
C ASP A 2 -20.92 -39.63 11.68
N ASP A 3 -21.73 -39.38 10.65
CA ASP A 3 -21.58 -38.24 9.74
C ASP A 3 -21.64 -36.94 10.60
N LEU A 4 -20.49 -36.44 11.01
CA LEU A 4 -20.36 -35.10 11.59
C LEU A 4 -20.67 -34.09 10.47
N THR A 5 -21.98 -33.96 10.19
CA THR A 5 -22.46 -32.84 9.38
C THR A 5 -22.18 -31.57 10.18
N VAL A 6 -21.19 -30.79 9.74
CA VAL A 6 -20.90 -29.50 10.33
C VAL A 6 -22.20 -28.70 10.36
N ASN A 7 -22.65 -28.35 11.57
CA ASN A 7 -23.87 -27.60 11.74
C ASN A 7 -23.59 -26.12 11.38
N TYR A 8 -23.67 -25.78 10.08
CA TYR A 8 -23.47 -24.43 9.57
C TYR A 8 -24.30 -23.37 10.31
N ARG A 9 -25.46 -23.77 10.86
CA ARG A 9 -26.33 -22.93 11.69
C ARG A 9 -25.62 -22.47 12.94
N GLU A 10 -24.95 -23.39 13.62
CA GLU A 10 -24.18 -23.09 14.82
C GLU A 10 -23.02 -22.17 14.52
N VAL A 11 -22.33 -22.37 13.39
CA VAL A 11 -21.24 -21.52 12.93
C VAL A 11 -21.72 -20.12 12.57
N LEU A 12 -22.84 -19.98 11.84
CA LEU A 12 -23.37 -18.67 11.43
C LEU A 12 -24.11 -17.92 12.53
N THR A 13 -24.69 -18.62 13.52
CA THR A 13 -25.39 -17.99 14.64
C THR A 13 -24.45 -17.57 15.75
N LYS A 14 -23.29 -18.20 15.90
CA LYS A 14 -22.24 -17.68 16.76
C LYS A 14 -21.78 -16.34 16.17
N LYS A 15 -22.12 -15.25 16.83
CA LYS A 15 -21.62 -13.93 16.45
C LYS A 15 -20.11 -14.04 16.37
N PRO A 16 -19.47 -13.58 15.28
CA PRO A 16 -18.02 -13.56 15.21
C PRO A 16 -17.47 -12.95 16.49
N TRP A 17 -16.46 -13.56 17.08
CA TRP A 17 -15.95 -13.16 18.40
C TRP A 17 -15.53 -11.67 18.43
N TRP A 18 -15.05 -11.11 17.31
CA TRP A 18 -14.71 -9.71 17.17
C TRP A 18 -15.92 -8.76 17.27
N ARG A 19 -17.14 -9.22 17.01
CA ARG A 19 -18.36 -8.47 17.32
C ARG A 19 -18.69 -8.45 18.80
N VAL A 20 -17.96 -9.23 19.60
CA VAL A 20 -18.17 -9.37 21.03
C VAL A 20 -17.01 -8.76 21.83
N THR A 21 -16.04 -8.12 21.14
CA THR A 21 -14.88 -7.56 21.85
C THR A 21 -15.28 -6.50 22.86
N PRO A 22 -14.62 -6.50 24.04
CA PRO A 22 -14.81 -5.49 25.07
C PRO A 22 -14.54 -4.06 24.60
N LYS A 23 -13.75 -3.89 23.55
CA LYS A 23 -13.35 -2.61 22.94
C LYS A 23 -14.38 -2.00 22.00
N GLY A 24 -15.58 -2.57 21.82
CA GLY A 24 -16.65 -1.89 21.09
C GLY A 24 -16.96 -0.55 21.72
N TYR A 25 -17.14 0.46 20.88
CA TYR A 25 -17.45 1.81 21.33
C TYR A 25 -18.70 1.82 22.18
N MET A 26 -18.62 2.50 23.33
CA MET A 26 -19.77 2.79 24.15
C MET A 26 -20.33 4.13 23.68
N GLN A 27 -21.47 4.11 23.04
CA GLN A 27 -22.18 5.33 22.70
C GLN A 27 -23.25 5.59 23.75
N HIS A 28 -23.28 6.81 24.24
CA HIS A 28 -24.35 7.31 25.07
C HIS A 28 -25.52 7.66 24.16
N ASN A 29 -26.65 7.02 24.36
CA ASN A 29 -27.89 7.46 23.76
C ASN A 29 -28.74 8.12 24.85
N VAL A 30 -28.68 9.41 24.86
CA VAL A 30 -29.50 10.23 25.75
C VAL A 30 -30.91 10.26 25.18
N GLN A 31 -31.83 9.51 25.74
CA GLN A 31 -33.23 9.65 25.45
C GLN A 31 -33.78 10.79 26.30
N GLU A 32 -34.18 11.87 25.64
CA GLU A 32 -34.93 12.93 26.30
C GLU A 32 -36.30 12.40 26.73
N ARG A 33 -36.51 12.24 28.01
CA ARG A 33 -37.87 12.12 28.57
C ARG A 33 -38.43 13.50 28.74
N ARG A 34 -39.60 13.71 28.17
CA ARG A 34 -40.40 14.93 28.40
C ARG A 34 -41.52 14.62 29.34
N ASP A 35 -41.77 15.52 30.31
CA ASP A 35 -42.93 15.46 31.18
C ASP A 35 -44.22 15.82 30.44
N ASP A 36 -45.34 15.74 31.11
CA ASP A 36 -46.68 16.07 30.56
C ASP A 36 -46.81 17.53 30.14
N ALA A 37 -45.87 18.39 30.59
CA ALA A 37 -45.78 19.79 30.18
C ALA A 37 -44.85 20.02 28.96
N GLY A 38 -44.16 18.97 28.51
CA GLY A 38 -43.23 19.03 27.38
C GLY A 38 -41.82 19.48 27.76
N ASP A 39 -41.53 19.67 29.06
CA ASP A 39 -40.21 20.01 29.55
C ASP A 39 -39.32 18.79 29.62
N ILE A 40 -38.02 18.96 29.32
CA ILE A 40 -37.03 17.90 29.35
C ILE A 40 -36.76 17.55 30.81
N THR A 41 -37.24 16.37 31.27
CA THR A 41 -36.77 15.75 32.51
C THR A 41 -35.42 15.11 32.31
N MET A 42 -34.68 14.90 33.41
CA MET A 42 -33.32 14.34 33.37
C MET A 42 -33.19 13.19 32.34
N PRO A 43 -32.24 13.29 31.39
CA PRO A 43 -32.07 12.25 30.40
C PRO A 43 -31.60 10.96 31.06
N GLU A 44 -32.30 9.83 30.80
CA GLU A 44 -31.79 8.52 31.14
C GLU A 44 -30.67 8.18 30.15
N ASP A 45 -29.48 8.04 30.68
CA ASP A 45 -28.31 7.70 29.91
C ASP A 45 -28.21 6.16 29.74
N HIS A 46 -28.50 5.71 28.53
CA HIS A 46 -28.36 4.30 28.17
C HIS A 46 -27.05 4.08 27.43
N LEU A 47 -26.15 3.31 28.05
CA LEU A 47 -24.90 2.92 27.46
C LEU A 47 -25.13 1.80 26.44
N TYR A 48 -24.98 2.10 25.16
CA TYR A 48 -25.03 1.10 24.08
C TYR A 48 -23.65 0.74 23.60
N ARG A 49 -23.45 -0.54 23.39
CA ARG A 49 -22.29 -1.02 22.68
C ARG A 49 -22.58 -1.05 21.18
N ILE A 50 -21.96 -0.17 20.44
CA ILE A 50 -22.01 -0.19 18.98
C ILE A 50 -21.01 -1.20 18.47
N VAL A 51 -21.49 -2.12 17.65
CA VAL A 51 -20.68 -3.09 16.93
C VAL A 51 -20.57 -2.63 15.49
N MET A 52 -19.39 -2.13 15.12
CA MET A 52 -19.10 -1.78 13.74
C MET A 52 -19.01 -3.03 12.86
N THR A 53 -19.51 -2.93 11.64
CA THR A 53 -19.44 -3.98 10.64
C THR A 53 -18.52 -3.56 9.50
N GLN A 54 -18.08 -4.52 8.67
CA GLN A 54 -17.29 -4.21 7.48
C GLN A 54 -18.04 -3.25 6.52
N ALA A 55 -19.38 -3.30 6.50
CA ALA A 55 -20.18 -2.36 5.73
C ALA A 55 -20.05 -0.92 6.25
N ASP A 56 -19.97 -0.74 7.57
CA ASP A 56 -19.78 0.58 8.18
C ASP A 56 -18.38 1.12 7.86
N PHE A 57 -17.35 0.26 7.92
CA PHE A 57 -16.00 0.63 7.51
C PHE A 57 -15.91 1.04 6.03
N LEU A 58 -16.65 0.37 5.13
CA LEU A 58 -16.72 0.79 3.73
C LEU A 58 -17.44 2.13 3.53
N ARG A 59 -18.43 2.46 4.37
CA ARG A 59 -19.06 3.80 4.34
C ARG A 59 -18.06 4.88 4.73
N GLU A 60 -17.22 4.62 5.73
CA GLU A 60 -16.13 5.52 6.10
C GLU A 60 -15.06 5.63 5.01
N TYR A 61 -14.78 4.54 4.29
CA TYR A 61 -13.75 4.50 3.25
C TYR A 61 -14.12 5.28 1.99
N TYR A 62 -15.40 5.29 1.61
CA TYR A 62 -15.88 5.97 0.41
C TYR A 62 -16.41 7.36 0.73
N PRO A 63 -15.76 8.44 0.25
CA PRO A 63 -16.18 9.82 0.56
C PRO A 63 -17.64 10.13 0.28
N SER A 64 -18.22 9.50 -0.76
CA SER A 64 -19.63 9.68 -1.12
C SER A 64 -20.64 9.08 -0.12
N ALA A 65 -20.16 8.25 0.81
CA ALA A 65 -20.99 7.59 1.81
C ALA A 65 -20.71 8.06 3.24
N HIS A 66 -19.90 9.12 3.41
CA HIS A 66 -19.56 9.67 4.71
C HIS A 66 -20.76 10.21 5.46
N ALA A 67 -20.64 10.23 6.78
CA ALA A 67 -21.71 10.67 7.70
C ALA A 67 -22.23 12.09 7.41
N ILE A 68 -21.40 12.96 6.84
CA ILE A 68 -21.78 14.33 6.48
C ILE A 68 -22.96 14.38 5.48
N PHE A 69 -23.15 13.32 4.67
CA PHE A 69 -24.27 13.20 3.72
C PHE A 69 -25.54 12.60 4.34
N ASP A 70 -25.47 12.15 5.59
CA ASP A 70 -26.64 11.63 6.29
C ASP A 70 -27.52 12.80 6.76
N GLU A 71 -28.64 13.01 6.07
CA GLU A 71 -29.59 14.07 6.39
C GLU A 71 -30.25 13.93 7.78
N THR A 72 -30.16 12.75 8.40
CA THR A 72 -30.65 12.56 9.76
C THR A 72 -29.69 13.12 10.81
N LYS A 73 -28.39 13.11 10.54
CA LYS A 73 -27.35 13.71 11.41
C LYS A 73 -27.13 15.18 11.09
N TYR A 74 -27.16 15.52 9.80
CA TYR A 74 -26.91 16.86 9.28
C TYR A 74 -28.11 17.32 8.42
N PRO A 75 -29.23 17.72 9.02
CA PRO A 75 -30.46 18.10 8.30
C PRO A 75 -30.28 19.38 7.50
N ASP A 76 -30.93 19.44 6.34
CA ASP A 76 -31.00 20.67 5.57
C ASP A 76 -31.87 21.73 6.31
N VAL A 77 -31.58 22.99 6.04
CA VAL A 77 -32.28 24.09 6.67
C VAL A 77 -33.58 24.38 5.91
N TYR A 78 -34.70 24.47 6.63
CA TYR A 78 -35.96 24.92 6.07
C TYR A 78 -36.12 26.40 6.33
N LYS A 79 -36.35 27.17 5.28
CA LYS A 79 -36.63 28.61 5.34
C LYS A 79 -38.01 28.91 4.79
N GLN A 80 -38.67 29.87 5.41
CA GLN A 80 -39.94 30.37 4.91
C GLN A 80 -39.71 31.61 4.03
N ASN A 81 -40.27 31.58 2.84
CA ASN A 81 -40.28 32.77 1.98
C ASN A 81 -41.25 33.81 2.58
N THR A 82 -40.75 35.00 2.88
CA THR A 82 -41.50 36.06 3.53
C THR A 82 -42.65 36.62 2.67
N GLU A 83 -42.57 36.52 1.34
CA GLU A 83 -43.60 37.02 0.43
C GLU A 83 -44.70 35.98 0.17
N THR A 84 -44.34 34.71 0.08
CA THR A 84 -45.25 33.64 -0.31
C THR A 84 -45.69 32.76 0.86
N GLU A 85 -45.13 32.97 2.05
CA GLU A 85 -45.31 32.17 3.26
C GLU A 85 -45.01 30.66 3.07
N LYS A 86 -44.45 30.27 1.91
CA LYS A 86 -44.12 28.88 1.59
C LYS A 86 -42.76 28.50 2.14
N TRP A 87 -42.69 27.31 2.74
CA TRP A 87 -41.46 26.72 3.18
C TRP A 87 -40.70 26.12 1.99
N TYR A 88 -39.40 26.36 1.93
CA TYR A 88 -38.51 25.71 1.00
C TYR A 88 -37.31 25.13 1.72
N LYS A 89 -36.82 24.02 1.19
CA LYS A 89 -35.64 23.33 1.70
C LYS A 89 -34.41 23.99 1.10
N GLN A 90 -33.52 24.51 1.95
CA GLN A 90 -32.22 25.02 1.53
C GLN A 90 -31.19 23.99 1.87
N PRO A 91 -30.56 23.34 0.86
CA PRO A 91 -29.51 22.37 1.11
C PRO A 91 -28.29 23.04 1.73
N ILE A 92 -27.74 22.46 2.78
CA ILE A 92 -26.46 22.87 3.36
C ILE A 92 -25.30 22.34 2.50
N THR A 93 -24.16 23.03 2.55
CA THR A 93 -22.95 22.53 1.90
C THR A 93 -22.42 21.33 2.66
N ARG A 94 -22.16 20.24 1.96
CA ARG A 94 -21.56 19.01 2.50
C ARG A 94 -20.32 18.69 1.70
N THR A 95 -19.18 18.66 2.36
CA THR A 95 -17.90 18.36 1.73
C THR A 95 -17.25 17.18 2.43
N SER A 96 -16.87 16.17 1.69
CA SER A 96 -16.14 15.01 2.19
C SER A 96 -14.74 14.94 1.60
N PHE A 97 -13.85 14.28 2.30
CA PHE A 97 -12.44 14.12 1.91
C PHE A 97 -12.02 12.65 1.93
N ALA A 98 -11.10 12.28 1.08
CA ALA A 98 -10.61 10.90 0.95
C ALA A 98 -9.44 10.59 1.90
N PHE A 99 -9.45 11.09 3.14
CA PHE A 99 -8.39 10.84 4.12
C PHE A 99 -8.18 9.36 4.39
N GLN A 100 -9.26 8.61 4.57
CA GLN A 100 -9.23 7.18 4.82
C GLN A 100 -8.53 6.42 3.70
N GLN A 101 -8.77 6.81 2.43
CA GLN A 101 -8.12 6.21 1.27
C GLN A 101 -6.63 6.54 1.23
N VAL A 102 -6.25 7.77 1.58
CA VAL A 102 -4.85 8.19 1.63
C VAL A 102 -4.10 7.43 2.72
N ILE A 103 -4.66 7.37 3.92
CA ILE A 103 -4.09 6.65 5.06
C ILE A 103 -3.91 5.17 4.70
N ALA A 104 -4.98 4.50 4.25
CA ALA A 104 -4.94 3.09 3.88
C ALA A 104 -3.89 2.80 2.80
N THR A 105 -3.83 3.64 1.75
CA THR A 105 -2.84 3.47 0.68
C THR A 105 -1.41 3.56 1.21
N LYS A 106 -1.13 4.47 2.14
CA LYS A 106 0.21 4.62 2.73
C LYS A 106 0.57 3.42 3.61
N HIS A 107 -0.33 2.98 4.50
CA HIS A 107 -0.10 1.80 5.33
C HIS A 107 0.10 0.54 4.49
N ILE A 108 -0.72 0.32 3.46
CA ILE A 108 -0.57 -0.81 2.54
C ILE A 108 0.79 -0.76 1.85
N LEU A 109 1.21 0.41 1.35
CA LEU A 109 2.51 0.57 0.67
C LEU A 109 3.68 0.22 1.59
N HIS A 110 3.64 0.62 2.87
CA HIS A 110 4.70 0.28 3.81
C HIS A 110 4.83 -1.22 4.05
N LEU A 111 3.73 -1.98 3.99
CA LEU A 111 3.72 -3.43 4.21
C LEU A 111 3.97 -4.26 2.94
N THR A 112 3.62 -3.72 1.76
CA THR A 112 3.64 -4.48 0.50
C THR A 112 4.59 -3.91 -0.54
N GLY A 113 5.32 -2.84 -0.22
CA GLY A 113 6.26 -2.23 -1.14
C GLY A 113 7.55 -3.05 -1.34
N ASN A 114 7.82 -3.97 -0.44
CA ASN A 114 8.84 -5.01 -0.59
C ASN A 114 8.14 -6.37 -0.67
N ASP A 115 8.70 -7.28 -1.48
CA ASP A 115 8.26 -8.68 -1.50
C ASP A 115 8.50 -9.35 -0.14
N VAL A 116 7.71 -10.37 0.19
CA VAL A 116 7.93 -11.21 1.39
C VAL A 116 9.33 -11.84 1.32
N GLN A 117 10.07 -11.71 2.41
CA GLN A 117 11.43 -12.23 2.51
C GLN A 117 11.42 -13.66 3.01
N PHE A 118 12.33 -14.48 2.48
CA PHE A 118 12.48 -15.90 2.84
C PHE A 118 13.94 -16.23 3.06
N GLU A 119 14.23 -16.89 4.16
CA GLU A 119 15.56 -17.45 4.44
C GLU A 119 15.44 -18.82 5.12
N ILE A 120 16.53 -19.57 5.13
CA ILE A 120 16.63 -20.78 5.95
C ILE A 120 16.97 -20.35 7.38
N ALA A 121 16.22 -20.83 8.37
CA ALA A 121 16.41 -20.45 9.76
C ALA A 121 17.78 -20.95 10.28
N ASP A 122 18.61 -20.02 10.74
CA ASP A 122 20.01 -20.27 11.14
C ASP A 122 20.17 -21.34 12.23
N GLY A 123 19.22 -21.45 13.15
CA GLY A 123 19.27 -22.41 14.26
C GLY A 123 18.94 -23.85 13.88
N ALA A 124 18.42 -24.09 12.68
CA ALA A 124 17.97 -25.40 12.21
C ALA A 124 18.95 -26.01 11.17
N LEU A 125 20.08 -25.36 10.90
CA LEU A 125 21.05 -25.78 9.89
C LEU A 125 21.85 -27.01 10.34
N ASP A 126 21.43 -28.15 9.83
CA ASP A 126 22.36 -29.28 9.66
C ASP A 126 23.29 -28.93 8.48
N LYS A 127 24.55 -28.58 8.79
CA LYS A 127 25.53 -28.17 7.78
C LYS A 127 25.72 -29.20 6.65
N SER A 128 25.37 -30.46 6.91
CA SER A 128 25.41 -31.52 5.88
C SER A 128 24.28 -31.39 4.85
N LYS A 129 23.18 -30.68 5.16
CA LYS A 129 22.00 -30.50 4.31
C LYS A 129 21.85 -29.09 3.76
N GLU A 130 22.79 -28.20 3.99
CA GLU A 130 22.70 -26.78 3.61
C GLU A 130 22.45 -26.59 2.11
N GLU A 131 23.16 -27.32 1.26
CA GLU A 131 22.97 -27.26 -0.20
C GLU A 131 21.57 -27.75 -0.62
N GLU A 132 21.04 -28.77 0.05
CA GLU A 132 19.72 -29.30 -0.20
C GLU A 132 18.63 -28.28 0.22
N TYR A 133 18.80 -27.66 1.38
CA TYR A 133 17.88 -26.61 1.86
C TYR A 133 17.84 -25.41 0.91
N GLN A 134 19.00 -24.97 0.40
CA GLN A 134 19.05 -23.86 -0.56
C GLN A 134 18.35 -24.23 -1.89
N LYS A 135 18.53 -25.43 -2.41
CA LYS A 135 17.84 -25.92 -3.61
C LYS A 135 16.31 -25.95 -3.39
N ASN A 136 15.87 -26.42 -2.23
CA ASN A 136 14.46 -26.49 -1.89
C ASN A 136 13.86 -25.11 -1.65
N LEU A 137 14.62 -24.15 -1.10
CA LEU A 137 14.20 -22.76 -0.98
C LEU A 137 13.99 -22.10 -2.35
N ILE A 138 14.85 -22.37 -3.33
CA ILE A 138 14.67 -21.88 -4.71
C ILE A 138 13.38 -22.43 -5.31
N LYS A 139 13.07 -23.70 -5.11
CA LYS A 139 11.82 -24.31 -5.57
C LYS A 139 10.61 -23.71 -4.84
N PHE A 140 10.72 -23.45 -3.55
CA PHE A 140 9.71 -22.78 -2.76
C PHE A 140 9.39 -21.39 -3.32
N ARG A 141 10.42 -20.56 -3.54
CA ARG A 141 10.24 -19.22 -4.15
C ARG A 141 9.58 -19.29 -5.54
N LYS A 142 9.95 -20.30 -6.33
CA LYS A 142 9.32 -20.53 -7.64
C LYS A 142 7.82 -20.88 -7.51
N CYS A 143 7.46 -21.76 -6.57
CA CYS A 143 6.04 -22.10 -6.33
C CYS A 143 5.27 -20.89 -5.80
N TRP A 144 5.84 -20.13 -4.87
CA TRP A 144 5.27 -18.89 -4.36
C TRP A 144 4.93 -17.91 -5.49
N LEU A 145 5.87 -17.73 -6.43
CA LEU A 145 5.67 -16.88 -7.60
C LEU A 145 4.60 -17.45 -8.55
N LEU A 146 4.66 -18.74 -8.90
CA LEU A 146 3.74 -19.37 -9.85
C LEU A 146 2.30 -19.47 -9.32
N SER A 147 2.11 -19.59 -8.02
CA SER A 147 0.79 -19.56 -7.38
C SER A 147 0.28 -18.15 -7.07
N ASN A 148 1.00 -17.11 -7.50
CA ASN A 148 0.68 -15.69 -7.27
C ASN A 148 0.47 -15.34 -5.80
N MET A 149 1.25 -15.95 -4.90
CA MET A 149 1.07 -15.75 -3.45
C MET A 149 1.33 -14.30 -3.03
N GLU A 150 2.25 -13.59 -3.71
CA GLU A 150 2.52 -12.17 -3.44
C GLU A 150 1.28 -11.30 -3.68
N ILE A 151 0.55 -11.58 -4.78
CA ILE A 151 -0.72 -10.88 -5.08
C ILE A 151 -1.77 -11.21 -4.02
N ARG A 152 -1.85 -12.49 -3.58
CA ARG A 152 -2.81 -12.89 -2.53
C ARG A 152 -2.49 -12.25 -1.19
N ASN A 153 -1.20 -12.13 -0.88
CA ASN A 153 -0.72 -11.39 0.29
C ASN A 153 -1.12 -9.91 0.22
N PHE A 154 -0.87 -9.24 -0.91
CA PHE A 154 -1.29 -7.85 -1.14
C PHE A 154 -2.80 -7.67 -0.98
N GLU A 155 -3.63 -8.53 -1.60
CA GLU A 155 -5.10 -8.48 -1.50
C GLU A 155 -5.57 -8.64 -0.05
N ALA A 156 -4.94 -9.56 0.70
CA ALA A 156 -5.26 -9.78 2.11
C ALA A 156 -4.89 -8.58 2.99
N ILE A 157 -3.68 -8.04 2.83
CA ILE A 157 -3.23 -6.84 3.57
C ILE A 157 -4.12 -5.64 3.23
N ARG A 158 -4.45 -5.45 1.95
CA ARG A 158 -5.37 -4.39 1.53
C ARG A 158 -6.72 -4.51 2.21
N SER A 159 -7.28 -5.72 2.26
CA SER A 159 -8.55 -5.95 2.93
C SER A 159 -8.46 -5.74 4.44
N LEU A 160 -7.40 -6.24 5.09
CA LEU A 160 -7.14 -6.03 6.50
C LEU A 160 -7.13 -4.54 6.86
N MET A 161 -6.43 -3.72 6.07
CA MET A 161 -6.32 -2.27 6.31
C MET A 161 -7.63 -1.52 6.06
N ILE A 162 -8.53 -2.04 5.19
CA ILE A 162 -9.79 -1.36 4.82
C ILE A 162 -10.99 -1.91 5.61
N THR A 163 -11.09 -3.22 5.77
CA THR A 163 -12.27 -3.86 6.37
C THR A 163 -11.99 -4.55 7.70
N GLY A 164 -10.73 -4.58 8.11
CA GLY A 164 -10.30 -5.14 9.39
C GLY A 164 -10.10 -6.65 9.38
N ASP A 165 -10.41 -7.37 8.29
CA ASP A 165 -10.14 -8.80 8.19
C ASP A 165 -9.91 -9.27 6.75
N ALA A 166 -9.25 -10.42 6.61
CA ALA A 166 -9.03 -11.12 5.36
C ALA A 166 -8.69 -12.58 5.60
N ALA A 167 -8.85 -13.41 4.56
CA ALA A 167 -8.38 -14.78 4.56
C ALA A 167 -7.78 -15.15 3.21
N VAL A 168 -6.83 -16.08 3.22
CA VAL A 168 -6.34 -16.75 2.02
C VAL A 168 -6.53 -18.24 2.21
N VAL A 169 -7.19 -18.89 1.24
CA VAL A 169 -7.45 -20.32 1.25
C VAL A 169 -6.63 -21.02 0.18
N GLY A 170 -5.97 -22.13 0.58
CA GLY A 170 -5.26 -23.01 -0.34
C GLY A 170 -6.18 -24.03 -0.97
N TYR A 171 -5.94 -24.41 -2.22
CA TYR A 171 -6.66 -25.44 -2.93
C TYR A 171 -5.75 -26.19 -3.90
N PHE A 172 -6.20 -27.37 -4.34
CA PHE A 172 -5.58 -28.09 -5.45
C PHE A 172 -6.51 -28.08 -6.65
N ASN A 173 -5.97 -27.72 -7.81
CA ASN A 173 -6.65 -27.81 -9.09
C ASN A 173 -5.79 -28.63 -10.07
N ASN A 174 -6.32 -29.78 -10.53
CA ASN A 174 -5.58 -30.71 -11.39
C ASN A 174 -4.20 -31.11 -10.83
N GLY A 175 -4.10 -31.31 -9.52
CA GLY A 175 -2.86 -31.68 -8.85
C GLY A 175 -1.85 -30.53 -8.63
N LYS A 176 -2.20 -29.29 -9.02
CA LYS A 176 -1.37 -28.10 -8.79
C LYS A 176 -1.92 -27.27 -7.63
N PHE A 177 -1.02 -26.79 -6.81
CA PHE A 177 -1.32 -25.87 -5.72
C PHE A 177 -1.77 -24.50 -6.26
N GLY A 178 -2.78 -23.93 -5.62
CA GLY A 178 -3.25 -22.58 -5.86
C GLY A 178 -3.79 -21.95 -4.58
N ALA A 179 -3.92 -20.65 -4.56
CA ALA A 179 -4.49 -19.91 -3.44
C ALA A 179 -5.49 -18.86 -3.91
N LYS A 180 -6.49 -18.58 -3.08
CA LYS A 180 -7.54 -17.58 -3.32
C LYS A 180 -7.68 -16.68 -2.11
N SER A 181 -7.68 -15.38 -2.33
CA SER A 181 -8.00 -14.38 -1.31
C SER A 181 -9.52 -14.26 -1.15
N LEU A 182 -9.96 -14.20 0.09
CA LEU A 182 -11.35 -14.04 0.51
C LEU A 182 -11.45 -12.81 1.41
N SER A 183 -12.38 -11.91 1.09
CA SER A 183 -12.53 -10.69 1.85
C SER A 183 -13.88 -10.03 1.60
N TYR A 184 -14.26 -9.11 2.49
CA TYR A 184 -15.46 -8.32 2.31
C TYR A 184 -15.40 -7.42 1.06
N LEU A 185 -14.21 -6.99 0.65
CA LEU A 185 -14.01 -6.25 -0.61
C LEU A 185 -14.35 -7.07 -1.85
N ASN A 186 -14.23 -8.40 -1.75
CA ASN A 186 -14.56 -9.34 -2.82
C ASN A 186 -16.01 -9.86 -2.71
N GLY A 187 -16.79 -9.35 -1.76
CA GLY A 187 -18.16 -9.78 -1.51
C GLY A 187 -18.29 -10.98 -0.56
N ASP A 188 -17.21 -11.41 0.08
CA ASP A 188 -17.22 -12.50 1.04
C ASP A 188 -17.39 -11.97 2.48
N THR A 189 -18.28 -12.54 3.25
CA THR A 189 -18.34 -12.31 4.70
C THR A 189 -17.70 -13.49 5.41
N LEU A 190 -16.72 -13.22 6.27
CA LEU A 190 -15.88 -14.25 6.89
C LEU A 190 -16.34 -14.54 8.33
N TYR A 191 -16.37 -15.82 8.70
CA TYR A 191 -16.72 -16.29 10.03
C TYR A 191 -15.68 -17.31 10.50
N PRO A 192 -14.58 -16.86 11.11
CA PRO A 192 -13.60 -17.76 11.73
C PRO A 192 -14.16 -18.35 13.02
N HIS A 193 -13.84 -19.59 13.30
CA HIS A 193 -14.15 -20.26 14.55
C HIS A 193 -12.87 -20.82 15.16
N PHE A 194 -12.48 -20.24 16.27
CA PHE A 194 -11.27 -20.62 17.00
C PHE A 194 -11.62 -21.53 18.17
N ASP A 195 -10.78 -22.52 18.41
CA ASP A 195 -10.81 -23.28 19.66
C ASP A 195 -10.53 -22.34 20.83
N SER A 196 -11.36 -22.40 21.85
CA SER A 196 -11.28 -21.53 23.03
C SER A 196 -10.08 -21.85 23.94
N ILE A 197 -9.47 -23.01 23.80
CA ILE A 197 -8.35 -23.49 24.64
C ILE A 197 -7.01 -23.24 23.93
N THR A 198 -6.91 -23.64 22.66
CA THR A 198 -5.66 -23.57 21.89
C THR A 198 -5.52 -22.26 21.14
N GLY A 199 -6.63 -21.57 20.86
CA GLY A 199 -6.65 -20.39 19.99
C GLY A 199 -6.42 -20.71 18.51
N GLU A 200 -6.37 -21.98 18.13
CA GLU A 200 -6.22 -22.39 16.74
C GLU A 200 -7.53 -22.28 15.97
N LEU A 201 -7.43 -22.00 14.66
CA LEU A 201 -8.59 -21.95 13.77
C LEU A 201 -9.08 -23.38 13.50
N GLU A 202 -10.25 -23.72 14.08
CA GLU A 202 -10.85 -25.05 13.98
C GLU A 202 -11.78 -25.19 12.76
N LEU A 203 -12.59 -24.17 12.50
CA LEU A 203 -13.50 -24.08 11.38
C LEU A 203 -13.44 -22.71 10.75
N PHE A 204 -13.59 -22.65 9.45
CA PHE A 204 -13.69 -21.41 8.72
C PHE A 204 -14.90 -21.40 7.83
N THR A 205 -15.68 -20.34 7.86
CA THR A 205 -16.89 -20.21 7.04
C THR A 205 -16.84 -18.91 6.27
N ARG A 206 -17.16 -18.96 4.99
CA ARG A 206 -17.46 -17.78 4.19
C ARG A 206 -18.89 -17.80 3.70
N LYS A 207 -19.48 -16.64 3.61
CA LYS A 207 -20.78 -16.40 3.02
C LYS A 207 -20.62 -15.41 1.88
N TYR A 208 -21.22 -15.71 0.73
CA TYR A 208 -21.20 -14.84 -0.44
C TYR A 208 -22.49 -14.97 -1.24
N TYR A 209 -22.67 -14.03 -2.16
CA TYR A 209 -23.81 -14.02 -3.05
C TYR A 209 -23.37 -14.20 -4.49
N ASP A 210 -24.14 -15.00 -5.24
CA ASP A 210 -24.00 -15.14 -6.67
C ASP A 210 -25.26 -14.60 -7.33
N TYR A 211 -25.08 -13.88 -8.42
CA TYR A 211 -26.19 -13.27 -9.16
C TYR A 211 -26.36 -14.05 -10.46
N ASP A 212 -27.60 -14.17 -10.92
CA ASP A 212 -27.88 -14.71 -12.25
C ASP A 212 -27.37 -13.77 -13.36
N ASP A 213 -27.45 -14.24 -14.61
CA ASP A 213 -26.94 -13.48 -15.76
C ASP A 213 -27.67 -12.13 -15.94
N ASP A 214 -28.89 -11.99 -15.45
CA ASP A 214 -29.68 -10.76 -15.46
C ASP A 214 -29.39 -9.84 -14.25
N GLY A 215 -28.62 -10.33 -13.27
CA GLY A 215 -28.27 -9.60 -12.05
C GLY A 215 -29.45 -9.35 -11.09
N ILE A 216 -30.57 -10.00 -11.29
CA ILE A 216 -31.83 -9.78 -10.55
C ILE A 216 -31.97 -10.80 -9.42
N GLU A 217 -31.76 -12.09 -9.72
CA GLU A 217 -31.84 -13.12 -8.70
C GLU A 217 -30.53 -13.26 -7.94
N LYS A 218 -30.65 -13.31 -6.63
CA LYS A 218 -29.54 -13.40 -5.70
C LYS A 218 -29.59 -14.71 -4.96
N THR A 219 -28.58 -15.54 -5.19
CA THR A 219 -28.42 -16.79 -4.46
C THR A 219 -27.35 -16.65 -3.40
N GLU A 220 -27.70 -17.00 -2.17
CA GLU A 220 -26.77 -17.01 -1.04
C GLU A 220 -26.08 -18.36 -0.95
N TYR A 221 -24.75 -18.33 -0.92
CA TYR A 221 -23.89 -19.49 -0.71
C TYR A 221 -23.16 -19.38 0.61
N VAL A 222 -23.00 -20.52 1.27
CA VAL A 222 -22.19 -20.66 2.48
C VAL A 222 -21.23 -21.82 2.26
N GLU A 223 -19.96 -21.55 2.43
CA GLU A 223 -18.91 -22.58 2.39
C GLU A 223 -18.26 -22.70 3.77
N VAL A 224 -18.11 -23.93 4.23
CA VAL A 224 -17.51 -24.27 5.52
C VAL A 224 -16.32 -25.18 5.26
N TRP A 225 -15.16 -24.79 5.78
CA TRP A 225 -13.93 -25.59 5.79
C TRP A 225 -13.73 -26.16 7.18
N ASP A 226 -13.55 -27.46 7.27
CA ASP A 226 -13.02 -28.14 8.43
C ASP A 226 -11.59 -28.66 8.15
N ASN A 227 -11.03 -29.46 9.02
CA ASN A 227 -9.67 -30.01 8.85
C ASN A 227 -9.53 -31.01 7.69
N VAL A 228 -10.62 -31.44 7.05
CA VAL A 228 -10.61 -32.50 6.02
C VAL A 228 -11.38 -32.08 4.77
N ASN A 229 -12.54 -31.42 4.95
CA ASN A 229 -13.51 -31.21 3.88
C ASN A 229 -13.92 -29.75 3.72
N ILE A 230 -14.44 -29.45 2.52
CA ILE A 230 -15.17 -28.24 2.19
C ILE A 230 -16.62 -28.62 1.97
N TYR A 231 -17.52 -27.97 2.69
CA TYR A 231 -18.97 -28.10 2.54
C TYR A 231 -19.51 -26.84 1.87
N ARG A 232 -20.30 -27.00 0.83
CA ARG A 232 -20.96 -25.89 0.14
C ARG A 232 -22.47 -26.03 0.25
N TYR A 233 -23.09 -24.99 0.80
CA TYR A 233 -24.54 -24.90 0.95
C TYR A 233 -25.08 -23.79 0.06
N LYS A 234 -26.31 -23.92 -0.39
CA LYS A 234 -27.05 -22.97 -1.23
C LYS A 234 -28.35 -22.56 -0.58
N ARG A 235 -28.69 -21.29 -0.64
CA ARG A 235 -29.99 -20.76 -0.27
C ARG A 235 -30.51 -19.82 -1.35
N GLY A 236 -31.78 -19.99 -1.80
CA GLY A 236 -32.47 -18.99 -2.61
C GLY A 236 -32.92 -17.80 -1.75
N VAL A 237 -32.61 -16.58 -2.15
CA VAL A 237 -32.99 -15.35 -1.41
C VAL A 237 -34.40 -14.90 -1.77
N ASN A 238 -34.89 -15.23 -2.95
CA ASN A 238 -36.19 -14.81 -3.49
C ASN A 238 -37.32 -15.80 -3.23
N GLU A 239 -37.28 -16.60 -2.17
CA GLU A 239 -38.42 -17.45 -1.80
C GLU A 239 -39.55 -16.58 -1.20
N SER A 240 -40.47 -16.15 -2.05
CA SER A 240 -41.73 -15.55 -1.65
C SER A 240 -42.89 -16.55 -1.74
N GLY A 241 -43.71 -16.58 -0.73
CA GLY A 241 -44.95 -17.38 -0.76
C GLY A 241 -45.12 -18.37 0.40
N VAL A 242 -46.14 -19.17 0.30
CA VAL A 242 -46.56 -20.16 1.34
C VAL A 242 -45.45 -21.16 1.66
N SER A 243 -44.60 -21.51 0.68
CA SER A 243 -43.45 -22.40 0.89
C SER A 243 -42.40 -21.82 1.84
N ALA A 244 -42.07 -20.53 1.70
CA ALA A 244 -41.11 -19.84 2.59
C ALA A 244 -41.66 -19.73 4.04
N PHE A 245 -42.96 -19.50 4.17
CA PHE A 245 -43.65 -19.45 5.46
C PHE A 245 -43.65 -20.80 6.18
N LEU A 246 -43.99 -21.89 5.47
CA LEU A 246 -43.97 -23.25 6.02
C LEU A 246 -42.55 -23.71 6.39
N LYS A 247 -41.54 -23.43 5.56
CA LYS A 247 -40.12 -23.70 5.88
C LYS A 247 -39.66 -22.97 7.13
N LYS A 248 -40.13 -21.74 7.32
CA LYS A 248 -39.84 -20.93 8.52
C LYS A 248 -40.48 -21.51 9.80
N ILE A 249 -41.74 -21.98 9.68
CA ILE A 249 -42.48 -22.63 10.80
C ILE A 249 -41.81 -23.95 11.19
N PHE A 250 -41.42 -24.78 10.23
CA PHE A 250 -40.77 -26.07 10.47
C PHE A 250 -39.26 -25.95 10.73
N ASN A 251 -38.74 -24.74 10.82
CA ASN A 251 -37.31 -24.50 11.13
C ASN A 251 -36.35 -25.17 10.11
N LEU A 252 -36.82 -25.49 8.92
CA LEU A 252 -36.06 -25.97 7.76
C LEU A 252 -35.41 -24.76 7.12
N ASN A 253 -34.29 -24.33 7.62
CA ASN A 253 -33.61 -23.06 7.27
C ASN A 253 -33.09 -22.98 5.86
N GLY A 254 -33.82 -23.39 4.86
CA GLY A 254 -33.58 -22.99 3.47
C GLY A 254 -32.20 -23.25 2.83
N PHE A 255 -31.23 -23.75 3.59
CA PHE A 255 -29.92 -24.14 3.09
C PHE A 255 -29.85 -25.63 2.80
N GLU A 256 -29.44 -25.97 1.58
CA GLU A 256 -29.24 -27.33 1.12
C GLU A 256 -27.76 -27.59 0.87
N LEU A 257 -27.23 -28.71 1.33
CA LEU A 257 -25.89 -29.14 1.03
C LEU A 257 -25.78 -29.53 -0.44
N ILE A 258 -24.97 -28.78 -1.22
CA ILE A 258 -24.75 -29.04 -2.63
C ILE A 258 -23.57 -29.99 -2.81
N THR A 259 -22.49 -29.72 -2.08
CA THR A 259 -21.20 -30.38 -2.30
C THR A 259 -20.47 -30.58 -0.99
N LYS A 260 -19.88 -31.78 -0.84
CA LYS A 260 -18.87 -32.10 0.18
C LYS A 260 -17.67 -32.68 -0.55
N LYS A 261 -16.52 -32.04 -0.40
CA LYS A 261 -15.26 -32.43 -1.06
C LYS A 261 -14.10 -32.34 -0.09
N PRO A 262 -13.17 -33.30 -0.09
CA PRO A 262 -11.92 -33.14 0.64
C PRO A 262 -11.09 -32.03 0.00
N HIS A 263 -10.42 -31.22 0.80
CA HIS A 263 -9.53 -30.16 0.30
C HIS A 263 -8.10 -30.65 0.04
N GLY A 264 -7.74 -31.85 0.52
CA GLY A 264 -6.45 -32.49 0.22
C GLY A 264 -5.28 -32.09 1.10
N PHE A 265 -5.48 -31.21 2.08
CA PHE A 265 -4.45 -30.84 3.06
C PHE A 265 -4.65 -31.64 4.36
N PRO A 266 -3.57 -31.91 5.14
CA PRO A 266 -3.67 -32.57 6.45
C PRO A 266 -4.01 -31.61 7.59
N PHE A 267 -4.29 -30.34 7.28
CA PHE A 267 -4.67 -29.27 8.19
C PHE A 267 -5.67 -28.35 7.50
N LEU A 268 -6.31 -27.46 8.23
CA LEU A 268 -7.21 -26.46 7.66
C LEU A 268 -6.42 -25.46 6.79
N PRO A 269 -6.59 -25.46 5.43
CA PRO A 269 -5.77 -24.68 4.53
C PRO A 269 -6.26 -23.21 4.43
N VAL A 270 -6.38 -22.54 5.56
CA VAL A 270 -6.89 -21.17 5.67
C VAL A 270 -5.94 -20.33 6.50
N ALA A 271 -5.32 -19.34 5.90
CA ALA A 271 -4.67 -18.26 6.61
C ALA A 271 -5.69 -17.16 6.83
N TYR A 272 -6.09 -16.93 8.05
CA TYR A 272 -7.01 -15.86 8.44
C TYR A 272 -6.27 -14.82 9.27
N ILE A 273 -6.54 -13.56 8.98
CA ILE A 273 -5.98 -12.43 9.72
C ILE A 273 -7.07 -11.42 10.04
N ARG A 274 -6.95 -10.78 11.18
CA ARG A 274 -7.85 -9.76 11.62
C ARG A 274 -7.13 -8.72 12.48
N ASN A 275 -7.48 -7.45 12.25
CA ASN A 275 -7.12 -6.36 13.14
C ASN A 275 -8.27 -6.11 14.14
N GLU A 276 -8.00 -6.25 15.43
CA GLU A 276 -9.00 -6.03 16.48
C GLU A 276 -9.43 -4.58 16.61
N ASP A 277 -8.57 -3.65 16.24
CA ASP A 277 -8.81 -2.22 16.31
C ASP A 277 -9.57 -1.69 15.07
N GLY A 278 -9.90 -2.57 14.09
CA GLY A 278 -10.61 -2.21 12.86
C GLY A 278 -9.67 -1.72 11.75
N PRO A 279 -10.16 -0.91 10.81
CA PRO A 279 -9.35 -0.36 9.73
C PRO A 279 -8.28 0.60 10.24
N CYS A 280 -7.23 0.80 9.44
CA CYS A 280 -6.06 1.59 9.83
C CYS A 280 -6.32 3.07 10.14
N TRP A 281 -7.43 3.63 9.68
CA TRP A 281 -7.86 5.01 9.97
C TRP A 281 -8.81 5.14 11.17
N HIS A 282 -9.25 4.01 11.74
CA HIS A 282 -10.34 4.00 12.71
C HIS A 282 -10.08 4.90 13.93
N ALA A 283 -8.83 4.98 14.38
CA ALA A 283 -8.45 5.83 15.51
C ALA A 283 -8.67 7.34 15.23
N VAL A 284 -8.64 7.75 13.96
CA VAL A 284 -8.77 9.16 13.55
C VAL A 284 -10.10 9.45 12.86
N GLN A 285 -11.01 8.49 12.77
CA GLN A 285 -12.28 8.65 12.07
C GLN A 285 -13.07 9.86 12.59
N LYS A 286 -13.13 10.04 13.90
CA LYS A 286 -13.84 11.19 14.49
C LYS A 286 -13.20 12.53 14.13
N ASN A 287 -11.88 12.59 14.06
CA ASN A 287 -11.15 13.79 13.65
C ASN A 287 -11.44 14.15 12.19
N ILE A 288 -11.62 13.13 11.33
CA ILE A 288 -11.97 13.31 9.93
C ILE A 288 -13.41 13.85 9.81
N GLU A 289 -14.37 13.29 10.55
CA GLU A 289 -15.75 13.78 10.58
C GLU A 289 -15.81 15.23 11.05
N ASP A 290 -15.11 15.58 12.13
CA ASP A 290 -15.05 16.94 12.66
C ASP A 290 -14.39 17.92 11.67
N TYR A 291 -13.38 17.45 10.90
CA TYR A 291 -12.76 18.23 9.84
C TYR A 291 -13.75 18.51 8.69
N GLU A 292 -14.49 17.51 8.24
CA GLU A 292 -15.49 17.63 7.18
C GLU A 292 -16.62 18.58 7.58
N GLU A 293 -17.09 18.49 8.81
CA GLU A 293 -18.10 19.38 9.38
C GLU A 293 -17.59 20.82 9.43
N ALA A 294 -16.41 21.05 10.01
CA ALA A 294 -15.81 22.38 10.10
C ALA A 294 -15.57 23.01 8.72
N PHE A 295 -15.11 22.23 7.74
CA PHE A 295 -14.92 22.70 6.38
C PHE A 295 -16.24 23.04 5.70
N SER A 296 -17.28 22.23 5.91
CA SER A 296 -18.62 22.49 5.40
C SER A 296 -19.20 23.79 5.97
N HIS A 297 -19.00 24.02 7.28
CA HIS A 297 -19.39 25.28 7.92
C HIS A 297 -18.59 26.47 7.42
N LEU A 298 -17.29 26.34 7.15
CA LEU A 298 -16.49 27.39 6.53
C LEU A 298 -17.03 27.73 5.14
N CYS A 299 -17.41 26.74 4.33
CA CYS A 299 -18.03 26.97 3.03
C CYS A 299 -19.37 27.73 3.13
N GLU A 300 -20.20 27.38 4.12
CA GLU A 300 -21.46 28.13 4.36
C GLU A 300 -21.20 29.56 4.84
N ASN A 301 -20.24 29.74 5.76
CA ASN A 301 -19.81 31.07 6.20
C ASN A 301 -19.35 31.93 5.02
N ASN A 302 -18.46 31.37 4.18
CA ASN A 302 -17.95 32.09 3.01
C ASN A 302 -19.06 32.45 2.02
N LYS A 303 -20.06 31.58 1.80
CA LYS A 303 -21.24 31.91 0.98
C LYS A 303 -22.06 33.02 1.59
N ALA A 304 -22.28 33.00 2.90
CA ALA A 304 -23.04 34.04 3.59
C ALA A 304 -22.37 35.42 3.48
N TYR A 305 -21.04 35.46 3.61
CA TYR A 305 -20.30 36.74 3.54
C TYR A 305 -19.87 37.14 2.14
N ALA A 306 -19.93 36.27 1.14
CA ALA A 306 -19.68 36.62 -0.26
C ALA A 306 -20.69 37.61 -0.80
N PHE A 307 -21.90 37.68 -0.20
CA PHE A 307 -22.95 38.57 -0.57
C PHE A 307 -23.41 39.40 0.66
N PRO A 308 -22.63 40.40 1.07
CA PRO A 308 -22.93 41.19 2.27
C PRO A 308 -24.28 41.90 2.13
N ILE A 309 -25.02 41.88 3.21
CA ILE A 309 -26.33 42.57 3.27
C ILE A 309 -26.07 44.06 3.39
N MET A 310 -26.51 44.83 2.39
CA MET A 310 -26.49 46.26 2.48
C MET A 310 -27.70 46.73 3.32
N TYR A 311 -27.45 47.50 4.35
CA TYR A 311 -28.50 48.20 5.09
C TYR A 311 -28.55 49.68 4.72
N MET A 312 -29.71 50.24 4.73
CA MET A 312 -29.93 51.66 4.52
C MET A 312 -30.85 52.16 5.63
N LYS A 313 -30.47 53.29 6.22
CA LYS A 313 -31.28 54.00 7.22
C LYS A 313 -31.62 55.35 6.65
N GLY A 314 -32.90 55.72 6.66
CA GLY A 314 -33.41 56.97 6.12
C GLY A 314 -34.86 56.86 5.67
N SER A 315 -35.46 57.96 5.15
CA SER A 315 -36.78 57.91 4.54
C SER A 315 -36.69 57.14 3.21
N GLY A 316 -37.61 56.22 2.96
CA GLY A 316 -37.59 55.38 1.75
C GLY A 316 -37.69 56.14 0.43
N ASP A 317 -38.20 57.38 0.47
CA ASP A 317 -38.36 58.27 -0.71
C ASP A 317 -37.06 59.03 -1.06
N ASP A 318 -36.10 59.07 -0.10
CA ASP A 318 -34.83 59.81 -0.24
C ASP A 318 -33.65 58.94 -0.64
N ILE A 319 -33.84 57.62 -0.82
CA ILE A 319 -32.82 56.68 -1.15
C ILE A 319 -33.09 56.05 -2.51
N SER A 320 -32.22 56.31 -3.47
CA SER A 320 -32.28 55.65 -4.77
C SER A 320 -31.05 54.75 -5.01
N VAL A 321 -31.31 53.54 -5.48
CA VAL A 321 -30.27 52.57 -5.83
C VAL A 321 -30.22 52.46 -7.35
N ILE A 322 -29.13 52.94 -7.94
CA ILE A 322 -28.88 52.86 -9.37
C ILE A 322 -27.93 51.68 -9.61
N GLY A 323 -28.36 50.64 -10.27
CA GLY A 323 -27.55 49.48 -10.60
C GLY A 323 -28.11 48.68 -11.75
N ASP A 324 -27.23 48.07 -12.53
CA ASP A 324 -27.60 47.16 -13.61
C ASP A 324 -27.99 45.79 -13.02
N SER A 325 -28.89 45.08 -13.72
CA SER A 325 -29.39 43.77 -13.32
C SER A 325 -28.31 42.68 -13.18
N ASN A 326 -27.11 42.96 -13.64
CA ASN A 326 -25.96 42.04 -13.61
C ASN A 326 -25.01 42.20 -12.39
N GLY A 327 -25.38 43.00 -11.38
CA GLY A 327 -24.67 43.01 -10.09
C GLY A 327 -23.38 43.83 -10.02
N ALA A 328 -22.98 44.52 -11.08
CA ALA A 328 -21.81 45.39 -11.05
C ALA A 328 -22.17 46.80 -10.56
N ALA A 329 -21.37 47.33 -9.65
CA ALA A 329 -21.34 48.67 -9.09
C ALA A 329 -22.73 49.36 -8.95
N LYS A 330 -23.34 49.16 -7.80
CA LYS A 330 -24.56 49.92 -7.42
C LYS A 330 -24.15 51.24 -6.81
N LEU A 331 -24.63 52.32 -7.38
CA LEU A 331 -24.54 53.64 -6.79
C LEU A 331 -25.76 53.85 -5.89
N VAL A 332 -25.51 54.20 -4.63
CA VAL A 332 -26.57 54.61 -3.68
C VAL A 332 -26.46 56.11 -3.53
N THR A 333 -27.54 56.80 -3.87
CA THR A 333 -27.68 58.26 -3.63
C THR A 333 -28.64 58.46 -2.46
N MET A 334 -28.25 59.33 -1.52
CA MET A 334 -29.00 59.65 -0.32
C MET A 334 -29.13 61.16 -0.24
N ASP A 335 -30.34 61.66 -0.23
CA ASP A 335 -30.61 63.09 -0.21
C ASP A 335 -30.80 63.64 1.21
N ASP A 336 -31.01 62.78 2.21
CA ASP A 336 -31.17 63.18 3.61
C ASP A 336 -29.80 63.22 4.32
N LYS A 337 -29.56 64.24 5.14
CA LYS A 337 -28.30 64.40 5.92
C LYS A 337 -28.09 63.35 7.02
N ASP A 338 -29.21 62.74 7.47
CA ASP A 338 -29.19 61.71 8.51
C ASP A 338 -29.29 60.29 7.92
N ALA A 339 -29.27 60.17 6.59
CA ALA A 339 -29.27 58.88 5.91
C ALA A 339 -27.93 58.22 5.99
N GLU A 340 -27.91 56.93 6.27
CA GLU A 340 -26.74 56.10 6.40
C GLU A 340 -26.90 54.82 5.57
N ALA A 341 -25.90 54.50 4.78
CA ALA A 341 -25.84 53.21 4.08
C ALA A 341 -24.52 52.52 4.43
N GLY A 342 -24.62 51.25 4.68
CA GLY A 342 -23.44 50.43 5.01
C GLY A 342 -23.70 48.98 4.72
N PHE A 343 -22.66 48.19 4.86
CA PHE A 343 -22.80 46.76 4.83
C PHE A 343 -22.81 46.21 6.26
N LEU A 344 -23.77 45.32 6.53
CA LEU A 344 -23.77 44.53 7.74
C LEU A 344 -22.64 43.53 7.64
N ASN A 345 -21.50 43.92 8.23
CA ASN A 345 -20.39 43.01 8.41
C ASN A 345 -20.68 42.18 9.66
N GLY A 346 -21.11 40.93 9.46
CA GLY A 346 -21.15 39.97 10.55
C GLY A 346 -19.74 39.69 11.07
N THR A 347 -19.64 39.07 12.23
CA THR A 347 -18.34 38.62 12.77
C THR A 347 -17.81 37.53 11.84
N ASP A 348 -16.72 37.80 11.12
CA ASP A 348 -16.07 36.81 10.25
C ASP A 348 -15.37 35.76 11.10
N ALA A 349 -15.86 34.53 11.06
CA ALA A 349 -15.28 33.37 11.76
C ALA A 349 -14.22 32.63 10.93
N SER A 350 -13.92 33.10 9.71
CA SER A 350 -13.02 32.38 8.77
C SER A 350 -11.66 32.05 9.38
N ASN A 351 -11.08 32.95 10.17
CA ASN A 351 -9.79 32.71 10.82
C ASN A 351 -9.86 31.62 11.91
N ALA A 352 -10.97 31.52 12.63
CA ALA A 352 -11.16 30.49 13.63
C ALA A 352 -11.31 29.11 12.95
N PHE A 353 -12.11 29.03 11.89
CA PHE A 353 -12.23 27.82 11.09
C PHE A 353 -10.90 27.42 10.43
N ALA A 354 -10.16 28.36 9.85
CA ALA A 354 -8.85 28.08 9.26
C ALA A 354 -7.90 27.47 10.27
N THR A 355 -7.80 28.07 11.48
CA THR A 355 -6.94 27.54 12.55
C THR A 355 -7.39 26.15 13.02
N GLN A 356 -8.71 25.92 13.13
CA GLN A 356 -9.25 24.62 13.49
C GLN A 356 -8.93 23.56 12.42
N LEU A 357 -9.13 23.89 11.14
CA LEU A 357 -8.84 23.00 10.02
C LEU A 357 -7.37 22.63 9.94
N ASP A 358 -6.46 23.61 10.08
CA ASP A 358 -5.02 23.36 10.08
C ASP A 358 -4.64 22.39 11.21
N LYS A 359 -5.15 22.61 12.42
CA LYS A 359 -4.88 21.74 13.58
C LYS A 359 -5.48 20.34 13.39
N SER A 360 -6.71 20.25 12.91
CA SER A 360 -7.37 18.96 12.66
C SER A 360 -6.67 18.17 11.56
N TYR A 361 -6.23 18.87 10.49
CA TYR A 361 -5.43 18.27 9.42
C TYR A 361 -4.13 17.67 9.96
N ASP A 362 -3.40 18.40 10.81
CA ASP A 362 -2.20 17.93 11.45
C ASP A 362 -2.46 16.68 12.29
N LEU A 363 -3.48 16.74 13.16
CA LEU A 363 -3.84 15.62 14.04
C LEU A 363 -4.26 14.35 13.27
N ILE A 364 -4.97 14.48 12.13
CA ILE A 364 -5.34 13.33 11.31
C ILE A 364 -4.09 12.56 10.87
N TYR A 365 -3.05 13.26 10.40
CA TYR A 365 -1.82 12.62 9.93
C TYR A 365 -0.95 12.12 11.09
N GLU A 366 -0.80 12.90 12.16
CA GLU A 366 0.00 12.53 13.32
C GLU A 366 -0.55 11.29 14.03
N LEU A 367 -1.85 11.28 14.33
CA LEU A 367 -2.48 10.19 15.07
C LEU A 367 -2.71 8.92 14.22
N SER A 368 -2.73 9.05 12.89
CA SER A 368 -2.76 7.89 11.97
C SER A 368 -1.36 7.37 11.61
N PHE A 369 -0.29 7.94 12.15
CA PHE A 369 1.10 7.61 11.80
C PHE A 369 1.40 7.76 10.31
N THR A 370 0.63 8.58 9.60
CA THR A 370 0.77 8.78 8.16
C THR A 370 1.64 9.98 7.87
N VAL A 371 2.67 9.80 7.07
CA VAL A 371 3.56 10.91 6.70
C VAL A 371 2.82 11.85 5.74
N LYS A 372 2.75 13.13 6.12
CA LYS A 372 2.26 14.18 5.23
C LYS A 372 3.10 14.24 3.96
N PRO A 373 2.51 14.55 2.79
CA PRO A 373 3.30 14.90 1.63
C PRO A 373 4.23 16.05 2.02
N PRO A 374 5.54 15.88 1.92
CA PRO A 374 6.45 16.96 2.29
C PRO A 374 6.18 18.16 1.38
N GLU A 375 6.08 19.35 1.93
CA GLU A 375 6.18 20.62 1.20
C GLU A 375 7.62 20.79 0.69
N LEU A 376 8.07 19.88 -0.16
CA LEU A 376 9.42 19.90 -0.71
C LEU A 376 9.52 21.01 -1.75
N LYS A 377 9.94 22.14 -1.30
CA LYS A 377 10.66 23.09 -2.17
C LYS A 377 11.99 22.42 -2.48
N SER A 378 12.09 21.83 -3.68
CA SER A 378 13.27 21.31 -4.36
C SER A 378 14.59 21.43 -3.58
N GLY A 379 14.91 20.46 -2.79
CA GLY A 379 16.18 20.27 -2.16
C GLY A 379 16.28 18.85 -1.68
N ASP A 380 17.31 18.15 -2.07
CA ASP A 380 17.57 16.79 -1.63
C ASP A 380 17.59 16.75 -0.11
N LEU A 381 16.53 16.21 0.49
CA LEU A 381 16.56 15.87 1.91
C LEU A 381 17.64 14.81 2.13
N PRO A 382 18.61 15.03 3.04
CA PRO A 382 19.55 13.98 3.40
C PRO A 382 18.80 12.73 3.82
N GLY A 383 19.28 11.54 3.44
CA GLY A 383 18.61 10.27 3.72
C GLY A 383 18.32 10.05 5.21
N VAL A 384 19.13 10.63 6.11
CA VAL A 384 18.88 10.62 7.57
C VAL A 384 17.62 11.42 7.92
N ALA A 385 17.43 12.60 7.33
CA ALA A 385 16.23 13.41 7.56
C ALA A 385 14.98 12.73 7.02
N LEU A 386 15.09 12.06 5.87
CA LEU A 386 14.02 11.25 5.30
C LEU A 386 13.63 10.09 6.22
N LYS A 387 14.61 9.36 6.78
CA LYS A 387 14.36 8.27 7.74
C LYS A 387 13.67 8.77 9.02
N LEU A 388 14.08 9.93 9.54
CA LEU A 388 13.41 10.53 10.70
C LEU A 388 11.98 10.94 10.40
N LEU A 389 11.72 11.48 9.20
CA LEU A 389 10.36 11.84 8.76
C LEU A 389 9.44 10.63 8.68
N TYR A 390 9.96 9.48 8.21
CA TYR A 390 9.19 8.24 8.07
C TYR A 390 9.21 7.37 9.34
N SER A 391 9.90 7.76 10.42
CA SER A 391 10.00 6.96 11.65
C SER A 391 8.63 6.55 12.22
N PRO A 392 7.63 7.45 12.38
CA PRO A 392 6.33 7.05 12.90
C PRO A 392 5.61 6.02 12.03
N ALA A 393 5.64 6.22 10.69
CA ALA A 393 5.04 5.28 9.75
C ALA A 393 5.75 3.92 9.75
N LEU A 394 7.07 3.92 9.98
CA LEU A 394 7.85 2.69 10.10
C LEU A 394 7.50 1.94 11.37
N GLU A 395 7.35 2.63 12.50
CA GLU A 395 7.01 2.02 13.79
C GLU A 395 5.66 1.29 13.73
N ILE A 396 4.64 1.91 13.15
CA ILE A 396 3.34 1.25 12.98
C ILE A 396 3.42 0.10 11.98
N ALA A 397 4.17 0.25 10.87
CA ALA A 397 4.36 -0.82 9.89
C ALA A 397 5.12 -2.03 10.48
N MET A 398 6.07 -1.81 11.39
CA MET A 398 6.75 -2.90 12.11
C MET A 398 5.79 -3.61 13.08
N ASN A 399 4.91 -2.87 13.76
CA ASN A 399 3.87 -3.45 14.61
C ASN A 399 2.89 -4.29 13.79
N ASP A 400 2.42 -3.76 12.66
CA ASP A 400 1.52 -4.47 11.74
C ASP A 400 2.18 -5.70 11.11
N ALA A 401 3.47 -5.64 10.80
CA ALA A 401 4.24 -6.79 10.32
C ALA A 401 4.29 -7.92 11.36
N GLN A 402 4.38 -7.60 12.66
CA GLN A 402 4.30 -8.61 13.74
C GLN A 402 2.90 -9.22 13.84
N LEU A 403 1.85 -8.41 13.69
CA LEU A 403 0.47 -8.90 13.64
C LEU A 403 0.26 -9.86 12.46
N LEU A 404 0.90 -9.60 11.33
CA LEU A 404 0.83 -10.40 10.11
C LEU A 404 1.70 -11.68 10.16
N GLN A 405 2.62 -11.83 11.11
CA GLN A 405 3.56 -12.96 11.14
C GLN A 405 2.85 -14.33 11.16
N PRO A 406 1.85 -14.61 12.02
CA PRO A 406 1.13 -15.89 12.01
C PRO A 406 0.42 -16.18 10.67
N PHE A 407 -0.06 -15.13 10.00
CA PHE A 407 -0.67 -15.23 8.69
C PHE A 407 0.36 -15.65 7.62
N ILE A 408 1.52 -15.00 7.58
CA ILE A 408 2.63 -15.35 6.68
C ILE A 408 3.16 -16.76 6.93
N ASP A 409 3.26 -17.17 8.19
CA ASP A 409 3.67 -18.53 8.57
C ASP A 409 2.69 -19.58 8.04
N MET A 410 1.38 -19.29 8.10
CA MET A 410 0.36 -20.19 7.56
C MET A 410 0.39 -20.23 6.03
N LEU A 411 0.60 -19.09 5.33
CA LEU A 411 0.82 -19.07 3.89
C LEU A 411 2.04 -19.92 3.50
N THR A 412 3.14 -19.76 4.23
CA THR A 412 4.37 -20.55 4.04
C THR A 412 4.12 -22.04 4.22
N LYS A 413 3.36 -22.43 5.27
CA LYS A 413 2.98 -23.82 5.51
C LYS A 413 2.16 -24.40 4.38
N MET A 414 1.20 -23.64 3.84
CA MET A 414 0.37 -24.08 2.70
C MET A 414 1.21 -24.29 1.44
N VAL A 415 2.13 -23.38 1.13
CA VAL A 415 3.00 -23.50 -0.04
C VAL A 415 3.98 -24.67 0.12
N LYS A 416 4.59 -24.85 1.30
CA LYS A 416 5.46 -26.00 1.59
C LYS A 416 4.73 -27.33 1.33
N PHE A 417 3.52 -27.46 1.84
CA PHE A 417 2.72 -28.65 1.60
C PHE A 417 2.33 -28.80 0.12
N GLY A 418 1.98 -27.69 -0.54
CA GLY A 418 1.62 -27.66 -1.96
C GLY A 418 2.72 -28.24 -2.86
N ILE A 419 3.96 -27.79 -2.68
CA ILE A 419 5.12 -28.32 -3.43
C ILE A 419 5.34 -29.78 -3.10
N GLY A 420 5.33 -30.12 -1.81
CA GLY A 420 5.53 -31.47 -1.35
C GLY A 420 4.50 -32.46 -1.96
N PHE A 421 3.27 -32.00 -2.13
CA PHE A 421 2.22 -32.78 -2.79
C PHE A 421 2.47 -32.93 -4.30
N GLU A 422 2.85 -31.84 -4.99
CA GLU A 422 3.17 -31.86 -6.42
C GLU A 422 4.37 -32.76 -6.75
N GLU A 423 5.40 -32.76 -5.91
CA GLU A 423 6.63 -33.55 -6.10
C GLU A 423 6.57 -34.93 -5.41
N ASN A 424 5.49 -35.29 -4.72
CA ASN A 424 5.38 -36.49 -3.87
C ASN A 424 6.47 -36.57 -2.77
N GLN A 425 6.87 -35.42 -2.22
CA GLN A 425 7.92 -35.26 -1.21
C GLN A 425 7.43 -34.41 -0.02
N THR A 426 6.22 -34.69 0.46
CA THR A 426 5.59 -33.87 1.52
C THR A 426 6.41 -33.83 2.81
N ALA A 427 7.07 -34.93 3.20
CA ALA A 427 7.91 -34.97 4.40
C ALA A 427 9.09 -34.00 4.29
N THR A 428 9.81 -34.00 3.16
CA THR A 428 11.00 -33.16 2.92
C THR A 428 10.66 -31.67 3.02
N TYR A 429 9.54 -31.25 2.38
CA TYR A 429 9.14 -29.84 2.41
C TYR A 429 8.50 -29.43 3.74
N SER A 430 7.82 -30.33 4.45
CA SER A 430 7.27 -30.03 5.78
C SER A 430 8.37 -29.72 6.80
N GLU A 431 9.50 -30.42 6.71
CA GLU A 431 10.65 -30.24 7.60
C GLU A 431 11.55 -29.07 7.19
N LEU A 432 11.37 -28.49 6.00
CA LEU A 432 12.19 -27.38 5.51
C LEU A 432 12.04 -26.15 6.42
N PRO A 433 13.13 -25.70 7.10
CA PRO A 433 13.07 -24.62 8.07
C PRO A 433 13.11 -23.25 7.37
N ILE A 434 12.00 -22.83 6.80
CA ILE A 434 11.87 -21.51 6.17
C ILE A 434 11.36 -20.53 7.21
N ASN A 435 12.09 -19.44 7.38
CA ASN A 435 11.64 -18.23 8.04
C ASN A 435 11.15 -17.25 6.97
N ALA A 436 9.93 -16.75 7.11
CA ALA A 436 9.30 -15.83 6.19
C ALA A 436 8.82 -14.59 6.96
N TRP A 437 9.10 -13.38 6.44
CA TRP A 437 8.66 -12.15 7.12
C TRP A 437 8.40 -11.02 6.12
N ILE A 438 7.59 -10.06 6.55
CA ILE A 438 7.38 -8.80 5.85
C ILE A 438 8.46 -7.81 6.30
N SER A 439 9.19 -7.25 5.33
CA SER A 439 10.13 -6.16 5.57
C SER A 439 9.47 -4.84 5.17
N PRO A 440 9.14 -3.95 6.12
CA PRO A 440 8.48 -2.70 5.79
C PRO A 440 9.23 -1.87 4.75
N TYR A 441 8.49 -1.36 3.77
CA TYR A 441 9.04 -0.50 2.73
C TYR A 441 9.21 0.94 3.23
N ILE A 442 10.38 1.51 2.98
CA ILE A 442 10.67 2.92 3.22
C ILE A 442 11.19 3.50 1.91
N HIS A 443 10.71 4.67 1.56
CA HIS A 443 11.31 5.41 0.47
C HIS A 443 12.74 5.77 0.84
N SER A 444 13.72 5.21 0.15
CA SER A 444 15.14 5.41 0.41
C SER A 444 15.81 6.03 -0.81
N ASN A 445 16.84 6.84 -0.58
CA ASN A 445 17.63 7.38 -1.66
C ASN A 445 18.55 6.28 -2.22
N SER A 446 18.28 5.83 -3.45
CA SER A 446 19.08 4.79 -4.13
C SER A 446 20.58 5.12 -4.14
N THR A 447 20.93 6.39 -4.33
CA THR A 447 22.33 6.85 -4.34
C THR A 447 23.02 6.63 -3.00
N GLU A 448 22.33 6.88 -1.88
CA GLU A 448 22.87 6.63 -0.54
C GLU A 448 23.06 5.15 -0.28
N ILE A 449 22.10 4.30 -0.69
CA ILE A 449 22.21 2.84 -0.54
C ILE A 449 23.42 2.34 -1.32
N VAL A 450 23.57 2.73 -2.58
CA VAL A 450 24.70 2.32 -3.42
C VAL A 450 26.03 2.75 -2.82
N THR A 451 26.10 3.99 -2.30
CA THR A 451 27.31 4.52 -1.64
C THR A 451 27.65 3.74 -0.37
N ASN A 452 26.65 3.43 0.46
CA ASN A 452 26.82 2.66 1.69
C ASN A 452 27.25 1.22 1.39
N LEU A 453 26.66 0.57 0.37
CA LEU A 453 27.05 -0.75 -0.08
C LEU A 453 28.48 -0.76 -0.62
N ALA A 454 28.85 0.22 -1.44
CA ALA A 454 30.23 0.37 -1.94
C ALA A 454 31.23 0.53 -0.79
N THR A 455 30.93 1.36 0.20
CA THR A 455 31.76 1.57 1.39
C THR A 455 31.87 0.29 2.23
N ALA A 456 30.77 -0.45 2.40
CA ALA A 456 30.76 -1.70 3.15
C ALA A 456 31.58 -2.80 2.46
N VAL A 457 31.55 -2.87 1.13
CA VAL A 457 32.40 -3.79 0.34
C VAL A 457 33.89 -3.39 0.45
N GLN A 458 34.21 -2.08 0.33
CA GLN A 458 35.57 -1.60 0.47
C GLN A 458 36.17 -1.93 1.83
N ASN A 459 35.39 -1.77 2.90
CA ASN A 459 35.78 -2.09 4.26
C ASN A 459 35.67 -3.59 4.61
N LYS A 460 35.31 -4.46 3.64
CA LYS A 460 35.17 -5.91 3.80
C LYS A 460 34.14 -6.34 4.85
N PHE A 461 33.11 -5.52 5.12
CA PHE A 461 32.01 -5.87 6.02
C PHE A 461 31.00 -6.81 5.34
N ILE A 462 30.85 -6.68 4.02
CA ILE A 462 29.97 -7.54 3.21
C ILE A 462 30.69 -8.02 1.95
N SER A 463 30.23 -9.16 1.41
CA SER A 463 30.74 -9.66 0.15
C SER A 463 30.22 -8.84 -1.05
N ARG A 464 30.93 -8.85 -2.18
CA ARG A 464 30.47 -8.24 -3.42
C ARG A 464 29.16 -8.85 -3.92
N GLN A 465 28.97 -10.15 -3.69
CA GLN A 465 27.75 -10.86 -4.01
C GLN A 465 26.57 -10.29 -3.21
N THR A 466 26.68 -10.18 -1.90
CA THR A 466 25.64 -9.61 -1.03
C THR A 466 25.33 -8.15 -1.40
N ALA A 467 26.33 -7.36 -1.79
CA ALA A 467 26.13 -5.98 -2.23
C ALA A 467 25.37 -5.90 -3.55
N SER A 468 25.66 -6.79 -4.51
CA SER A 468 24.94 -6.88 -5.78
C SER A 468 23.49 -7.29 -5.58
N GLU A 469 23.23 -8.27 -4.71
CA GLU A 469 21.87 -8.75 -4.39
C GLU A 469 21.01 -7.70 -3.67
N ARG A 470 21.64 -6.79 -2.90
CA ARG A 470 20.96 -5.73 -2.14
C ARG A 470 20.86 -4.40 -2.88
N CYS A 471 21.45 -4.28 -4.07
CA CYS A 471 21.39 -3.04 -4.84
C CYS A 471 19.96 -2.82 -5.39
N PRO A 472 19.31 -1.67 -5.11
CA PRO A 472 17.90 -1.46 -5.42
C PRO A 472 17.60 -1.33 -6.90
N ASP A 473 18.55 -0.87 -7.72
CA ASP A 473 18.33 -0.44 -9.10
C ASP A 473 18.74 -1.48 -10.15
N PHE A 474 19.23 -2.66 -9.72
CA PHE A 474 19.72 -3.70 -10.63
C PHE A 474 18.98 -5.03 -10.47
N PRO A 475 18.83 -5.83 -11.55
CA PRO A 475 18.17 -7.14 -11.47
C PRO A 475 18.98 -8.10 -10.56
N LYS A 476 18.31 -8.60 -9.54
CA LYS A 476 18.90 -9.31 -8.39
C LYS A 476 19.56 -10.66 -8.70
N ASN A 477 19.29 -11.29 -9.84
CA ASN A 477 19.56 -12.74 -9.96
C ASN A 477 20.80 -13.14 -10.78
N ASP A 478 21.38 -12.29 -11.64
CA ASP A 478 22.48 -12.69 -12.51
C ASP A 478 23.64 -11.70 -12.55
N GLU A 479 23.49 -10.53 -11.91
CA GLU A 479 24.49 -9.46 -12.03
C GLU A 479 25.84 -9.84 -11.44
N TYR A 480 25.85 -10.53 -10.30
CA TYR A 480 27.11 -11.01 -9.72
C TYR A 480 27.79 -12.05 -10.61
N ALA A 481 27.03 -12.94 -11.25
CA ALA A 481 27.58 -13.92 -12.19
C ALA A 481 28.16 -13.24 -13.44
N ARG A 482 27.52 -12.16 -13.93
CA ARG A 482 28.01 -11.33 -15.02
C ARG A 482 29.29 -10.60 -14.64
N ILE A 483 29.34 -9.98 -13.47
CA ILE A 483 30.55 -9.31 -12.96
C ILE A 483 31.73 -10.29 -12.89
N ILE A 484 31.50 -11.51 -12.40
CA ILE A 484 32.55 -12.54 -12.35
C ILE A 484 32.97 -12.99 -13.75
N ALA A 485 32.04 -13.10 -14.70
CA ALA A 485 32.35 -13.44 -16.09
C ALA A 485 33.19 -12.33 -16.75
N GLU A 486 32.80 -11.08 -16.60
CA GLU A 486 33.54 -9.92 -17.10
C GLU A 486 34.94 -9.78 -16.46
N GLU A 487 35.06 -10.02 -15.15
CA GLU A 487 36.37 -10.03 -14.46
C GLU A 487 37.27 -11.13 -15.01
N LYS A 488 36.73 -12.33 -15.30
CA LYS A 488 37.50 -13.42 -15.91
C LYS A 488 37.93 -13.10 -17.34
N GLU A 489 37.05 -12.56 -18.16
CA GLU A 489 37.38 -12.10 -19.51
C GLU A 489 38.48 -11.04 -19.48
N LYS A 490 38.37 -10.08 -18.59
CA LYS A 490 39.38 -9.02 -18.43
C LYS A 490 40.71 -9.57 -18.00
N GLN A 491 40.76 -10.53 -17.05
CA GLN A 491 41.96 -11.20 -16.63
C GLN A 491 42.60 -11.99 -17.81
N GLN A 492 41.80 -12.66 -18.64
CA GLN A 492 42.28 -13.34 -19.83
C GLN A 492 42.86 -12.37 -20.86
N MET A 493 42.20 -11.24 -21.10
CA MET A 493 42.71 -10.20 -21.99
C MET A 493 44.02 -9.58 -21.48
N ASP A 494 44.11 -9.28 -20.19
CA ASP A 494 45.33 -8.76 -19.56
C ASP A 494 46.48 -9.77 -19.65
N LEU A 495 46.21 -11.06 -19.48
CA LEU A 495 47.20 -12.13 -19.63
C LEU A 495 47.68 -12.25 -21.08
N LEU A 496 46.76 -12.20 -22.07
CA LEU A 496 47.09 -12.19 -23.49
C LEU A 496 47.96 -10.99 -23.88
N THR A 497 47.58 -9.80 -23.38
CA THR A 497 48.37 -8.58 -23.60
C THR A 497 49.77 -8.67 -23.00
N GLN A 498 49.92 -9.28 -21.81
CA GLN A 498 51.24 -9.52 -21.20
C GLN A 498 52.05 -10.50 -22.00
N LEU A 499 51.44 -11.56 -22.55
CA LEU A 499 52.15 -12.53 -23.41
C LEU A 499 52.58 -11.86 -24.72
N GLU A 500 51.74 -11.05 -25.37
CA GLU A 500 52.12 -10.30 -26.58
C GLU A 500 53.27 -9.30 -26.30
N VAL A 501 53.27 -8.64 -25.16
CA VAL A 501 54.38 -7.76 -24.75
C VAL A 501 55.66 -8.55 -24.50
N GLN A 502 55.57 -9.75 -23.93
CA GLN A 502 56.73 -10.64 -23.71
C GLN A 502 57.28 -11.19 -25.04
N ASP A 503 56.39 -11.59 -25.96
CA ASP A 503 56.81 -12.06 -27.31
C ASP A 503 57.47 -10.94 -28.10
N ASN A 504 56.90 -9.72 -28.10
CA ASN A 504 57.51 -8.54 -28.72
C ASN A 504 58.88 -8.17 -28.08
N GLN A 505 59.04 -8.33 -26.77
CA GLN A 505 60.36 -8.13 -26.12
C GLN A 505 61.34 -9.22 -26.49
N THR A 506 60.88 -10.47 -26.65
CA THR A 506 61.73 -11.58 -27.08
C THR A 506 62.18 -11.44 -28.52
N GLU A 507 61.26 -11.04 -29.44
CA GLU A 507 61.61 -10.73 -30.83
C GLU A 507 62.59 -9.56 -30.92
N ASN A 508 62.37 -8.45 -30.19
CA ASN A 508 63.30 -7.33 -30.17
C ASN A 508 64.68 -7.70 -29.61
N ASN A 509 64.74 -8.62 -28.63
CA ASN A 509 66.04 -9.13 -28.10
C ASN A 509 66.74 -10.03 -29.14
N ILE A 510 65.99 -10.88 -29.85
CA ILE A 510 66.52 -11.73 -30.93
C ILE A 510 67.04 -10.85 -32.09
N GLU A 511 66.28 -9.85 -32.50
CA GLU A 511 66.74 -8.87 -33.53
C GLU A 511 68.01 -8.10 -33.10
N GLN A 512 68.10 -7.72 -31.81
CA GLN A 512 69.30 -7.08 -31.27
C GLN A 512 70.50 -8.02 -31.19
N GLU A 513 70.31 -9.30 -30.84
CA GLU A 513 71.37 -10.33 -30.84
C GLU A 513 71.80 -10.64 -32.28
N GLU A 514 70.87 -10.75 -33.24
CA GLU A 514 71.21 -10.93 -34.67
C GLU A 514 71.91 -9.69 -35.25
N ALA A 515 71.51 -8.49 -34.87
CA ALA A 515 72.18 -7.27 -35.26
C ALA A 515 73.59 -7.17 -34.68
N ALA A 516 73.77 -7.57 -33.43
CA ALA A 516 75.11 -7.65 -32.78
C ALA A 516 75.99 -8.73 -33.41
N ALA A 517 75.41 -9.89 -33.81
CA ALA A 517 76.12 -10.95 -34.53
C ALA A 517 76.57 -10.47 -35.95
N ARG A 518 75.74 -9.69 -36.65
CA ARG A 518 76.09 -9.09 -37.93
C ARG A 518 77.18 -8.01 -37.80
N ILE A 519 77.26 -7.26 -36.72
CA ILE A 519 78.33 -6.30 -36.44
C ILE A 519 79.65 -6.99 -36.15
N ASN A 520 79.65 -8.17 -35.49
CA ASN A 520 80.84 -8.91 -35.19
C ASN A 520 81.43 -9.67 -36.42
N HIS A 521 80.67 -9.96 -37.45
CA HIS A 521 81.13 -10.57 -38.68
C HIS A 521 81.65 -9.54 -39.71
N GLY A 522 81.43 -8.21 -39.45
CA GLY A 522 81.83 -7.13 -40.37
C GLY A 522 83.19 -6.46 -40.11
N LYS A 523 84.01 -6.97 -39.21
CA LYS A 523 85.36 -6.42 -38.99
C LYS A 523 86.42 -7.25 -39.75
N SER A 524 86.42 -7.15 -41.06
CA SER A 524 87.59 -7.37 -41.89
C SER A 524 87.45 -6.65 -43.22
N GLY A 525 88.23 -5.55 -43.41
CA GLY A 525 88.51 -5.01 -44.73
C GLY A 525 88.05 -3.54 -44.94
N ASN A 526 88.99 -2.68 -44.66
CA ASN A 526 89.41 -1.43 -45.35
C ASN A 526 88.45 -0.50 -46.10
N ASP A 527 88.45 0.75 -45.58
CA ASP A 527 88.79 2.02 -46.29
C ASP A 527 87.83 2.66 -47.33
N PHE A 528 87.72 3.96 -47.08
CA PHE A 528 87.54 5.10 -47.97
C PHE A 528 86.12 5.68 -48.21
N ASN A 529 86.06 6.96 -47.76
CA ASN A 529 85.37 8.14 -48.31
C ASN A 529 83.94 8.51 -47.87
N GLN A 530 83.98 9.59 -47.05
CA GLN A 530 82.91 10.60 -47.01
C GLN A 530 82.61 11.22 -48.40
N PRO A 531 81.50 11.98 -48.72
CA PRO A 531 80.95 13.02 -47.86
C PRO A 531 79.44 13.31 -47.95
N LYS A 532 79.02 14.04 -46.93
CA LYS A 532 77.99 15.11 -46.87
C LYS A 532 76.63 14.95 -47.57
N GLY A 533 75.60 15.15 -46.79
CA GLY A 533 74.28 15.58 -47.25
C GLY A 533 73.17 15.55 -46.23
N SER A 534 72.93 16.72 -45.66
CA SER A 534 71.84 17.04 -44.73
C SER A 534 70.46 16.71 -45.28
N LYS A 535 69.54 16.26 -44.42
CA LYS A 535 68.21 16.82 -44.34
C LYS A 535 67.49 16.30 -43.07
N LYS A 536 67.18 17.25 -42.20
CA LYS A 536 66.24 17.13 -41.09
C LYS A 536 64.85 16.75 -41.65
N ARG A 537 64.23 15.71 -41.12
CA ARG A 537 62.79 15.49 -41.22
C ARG A 537 62.24 15.47 -39.80
N GLY A 538 61.17 16.25 -39.63
CA GLY A 538 60.55 16.62 -38.40
C GLY A 538 59.84 15.43 -37.71
N ARG A 539 59.75 15.56 -36.42
CA ARG A 539 58.96 14.73 -35.53
C ARG A 539 57.49 14.80 -35.92
N PRO A 540 56.75 13.69 -35.85
CA PRO A 540 55.30 13.75 -35.91
C PRO A 540 54.76 14.27 -34.55
N ASN A 541 53.70 15.03 -34.65
CA ASN A 541 52.96 15.65 -33.55
C ASN A 541 52.46 14.60 -32.56
N GLU A 542 52.74 14.85 -31.28
CA GLU A 542 52.09 14.20 -30.15
C GLU A 542 50.62 14.62 -30.12
N PHE A 543 49.72 13.65 -30.27
CA PHE A 543 48.31 13.85 -30.00
C PHE A 543 48.06 13.71 -28.50
N HIS A 544 47.52 14.77 -27.91
CA HIS A 544 46.97 14.71 -26.54
C HIS A 544 45.64 13.96 -26.57
N THR A 545 45.58 12.85 -25.87
CA THR A 545 44.33 12.17 -25.53
C THR A 545 43.93 12.51 -24.12
N ASP A 546 42.62 12.58 -23.86
CA ASP A 546 42.08 12.75 -22.53
C ASP A 546 42.32 11.49 -21.66
N LYS A 547 41.97 11.60 -20.39
CA LYS A 547 42.13 10.53 -19.38
C LYS A 547 41.39 9.23 -19.73
N TRP A 548 40.60 9.21 -20.80
CA TRP A 548 39.73 8.10 -21.23
C TRP A 548 40.03 7.62 -22.67
N GLY A 549 41.13 8.09 -23.31
CA GLY A 549 41.55 7.58 -24.60
C GLY A 549 40.83 8.16 -25.83
N ASN A 550 40.04 9.22 -25.70
CA ASN A 550 39.33 9.86 -26.77
C ASN A 550 40.09 11.04 -27.35
N ARG A 551 40.08 11.21 -28.71
CA ARG A 551 40.66 12.36 -29.39
C ARG A 551 39.83 13.61 -29.09
N VAL A 552 40.45 14.63 -28.52
CA VAL A 552 39.83 15.95 -28.35
C VAL A 552 39.96 16.69 -29.68
N GLY A 553 38.86 16.81 -30.40
CA GLY A 553 38.72 17.66 -31.55
C GLY A 553 38.13 19.00 -31.13
N GLU A 554 38.82 20.09 -31.45
CA GLU A 554 38.27 21.44 -31.35
C GLU A 554 37.08 21.58 -32.29
N ASN A 555 35.91 21.87 -31.70
CA ASN A 555 34.82 22.49 -32.44
C ASN A 555 34.37 23.76 -31.70
N ASN A 556 34.87 24.87 -32.25
CA ASN A 556 34.27 26.18 -32.13
C ASN A 556 32.85 26.15 -32.67
N TRP A 557 31.85 26.40 -31.84
CA TRP A 557 30.60 27.00 -32.27
C TRP A 557 30.17 28.09 -31.30
N ASP A 558 30.16 29.25 -31.91
CA ASP A 558 29.83 30.56 -31.39
C ASP A 558 28.33 30.66 -30.98
N LYS A 559 28.14 31.39 -29.90
CA LYS A 559 27.06 32.31 -29.53
C LYS A 559 25.83 32.45 -30.44
N ASN A 560 24.76 32.44 -29.76
CA ASN A 560 23.52 33.26 -29.86
C ASN A 560 22.23 32.47 -30.13
N LYS A 561 21.36 32.53 -29.16
CA LYS A 561 20.07 33.24 -29.10
C LYS A 561 19.14 32.57 -28.09
N ARG A 562 18.83 33.34 -27.11
CA ARG A 562 17.49 33.79 -26.62
C ARG A 562 16.29 33.01 -27.19
N PHE A 563 15.59 32.30 -26.35
CA PHE A 563 14.25 32.64 -25.86
C PHE A 563 14.00 31.82 -24.57
#